data_eeda2eea6cfd4ee16c40bb7d7174ca55
#
_entry.id   eeda2eea6cfd4ee16c40bb7d7174ca55
#
_cell.length_a   1.000
_cell.length_b   1.000
_cell.length_c   1.000
_cell.angle_alpha   90.00
_cell.angle_beta   90.00
_cell.angle_gamma   90.00
#
_symmetry.space_group_name_H-M   'P 1'
#
loop_
_entity.id
_entity.type
_entity.pdbx_description
1 polymer ?
#
loop_
_entity_poly.entity_id
_entity_poly.type
_entity_poly.pdbx_seq_one_letter_code
_entity_poly.pdbx_strand_id
1 'polypeptide(L)' 'MTRILGIDPGLQTTGFGVIDADGPRLAYVASGTIK' A
#
# COMPACT_ATOMS: atom_id res chain seq x y z
N MET A 1 -12.18 4.63 -9.94
CA MET A 1 -11.01 4.74 -9.04
C MET A 1 -11.04 3.62 -8.03
N THR A 2 -9.95 2.89 -7.91
CA THR A 2 -9.84 1.76 -7.00
C THR A 2 -8.67 1.98 -6.05
N ARG A 3 -8.92 1.80 -4.77
CA ARG A 3 -7.85 1.89 -3.76
C ARG A 3 -7.36 0.48 -3.43
N ILE A 4 -6.05 0.30 -3.50
CA ILE A 4 -5.43 -1.00 -3.30
C ILE A 4 -4.51 -0.92 -2.09
N LEU A 5 -4.71 -1.85 -1.15
CA LEU A 5 -3.86 -1.97 0.03
C LEU A 5 -3.01 -3.23 -0.10
N GLY A 6 -1.69 -3.06 -0.04
CA GLY A 6 -0.75 -4.16 -0.02
C GLY A 6 -0.12 -4.31 1.35
N ILE A 7 -0.05 -5.53 1.85
CA ILE A 7 0.54 -5.84 3.14
C ILE A 7 1.75 -6.74 2.93
N ASP A 8 2.86 -6.38 3.56
CA ASP A 8 4.09 -7.17 3.54
C ASP A 8 4.44 -7.57 4.98
N PRO A 9 3.94 -8.73 5.44
CA PRO A 9 4.20 -9.15 6.82
C PRO A 9 5.65 -9.57 7.01
N GLY A 10 6.24 -9.14 8.13
CA GLY A 10 7.57 -9.51 8.54
C GLY A 10 7.55 -10.07 9.96
N LEU A 11 8.67 -10.60 10.40
CA LEU A 11 8.76 -11.21 11.72
C LEU A 11 8.70 -10.17 12.85
N GLN A 12 9.22 -8.99 12.62
CA GLN A 12 9.26 -7.93 13.64
C GLN A 12 8.55 -6.66 13.18
N THR A 13 8.37 -6.49 11.88
CA THR A 13 7.82 -5.29 11.30
C THR A 13 6.95 -5.68 10.13
N THR A 14 5.75 -5.11 10.08
CA THR A 14 4.86 -5.30 8.94
C THR A 14 4.85 -4.02 8.11
N GLY A 15 5.12 -4.15 6.83
CA GLY A 15 5.03 -3.04 5.90
C GLY A 15 3.67 -2.98 5.22
N PHE A 16 3.26 -1.81 4.82
CA PHE A 16 2.04 -1.64 4.04
C PHE A 16 2.21 -0.54 3.01
N GLY A 17 1.41 -0.62 1.97
CA GLY A 17 1.34 0.44 0.97
C GLY A 17 -0.07 0.59 0.46
N VAL A 18 -0.47 1.81 0.15
CA VAL A 18 -1.78 2.12 -0.40
C VAL A 18 -1.58 2.91 -1.68
N ILE A 19 -2.21 2.45 -2.75
CA ILE A 19 -2.20 3.15 -4.02
C ILE A 19 -3.63 3.28 -4.54
N ASP A 20 -3.86 4.31 -5.34
CA ASP A 20 -5.11 4.48 -6.07
C ASP A 20 -4.88 4.15 -7.54
N ALA A 21 -5.74 3.33 -8.10
CA ALA A 21 -5.72 2.98 -9.50
C ALA A 21 -6.91 3.64 -10.19
N ASP A 22 -6.64 4.36 -11.29
CA ASP A 22 -7.67 5.04 -12.08
C ASP A 22 -7.36 4.76 -13.55
N GLY A 23 -7.99 3.72 -14.10
CA GLY A 23 -7.68 3.25 -15.43
C GLY A 23 -6.21 2.82 -15.52
N PRO A 24 -5.45 3.35 -16.49
CA PRO A 24 -4.03 3.01 -16.60
C PRO A 24 -3.13 3.80 -15.63
N ARG A 25 -3.71 4.68 -14.82
CA ARG A 25 -2.93 5.55 -13.92
C ARG A 25 -2.90 4.98 -12.51
N LEU A 26 -1.72 5.02 -11.92
CA LEU A 26 -1.51 4.62 -10.53
C LEU A 26 -0.99 5.83 -9.76
N ALA A 27 -1.57 6.06 -8.58
CA ALA A 27 -1.17 7.15 -7.72
C ALA A 27 -0.82 6.62 -6.33
N TYR A 28 0.34 7.01 -5.83
CA TYR A 28 0.76 6.68 -4.47
C TYR A 28 -0.11 7.44 -3.47
N VAL A 29 -0.58 6.76 -2.44
CA VAL A 29 -1.36 7.38 -1.37
C VAL A 29 -0.55 7.44 -0.07
N ALA A 30 -0.15 6.28 0.43
CA ALA A 30 0.55 6.21 1.71
C ALA A 30 1.31 4.90 1.83
N SER A 31 2.31 4.88 2.68
CA SER A 31 2.98 3.66 3.07
C SER A 31 3.61 3.84 4.45
N GLY A 32 3.94 2.75 5.09
CA GLY A 32 4.57 2.81 6.40
C GLY A 32 4.88 1.43 6.94
N THR A 33 5.27 1.41 8.20
CA THR A 33 5.58 0.17 8.90
C THR A 33 4.84 0.15 10.24
N ILE A 34 4.45 -1.06 10.64
CA ILE A 34 3.83 -1.33 11.93
C ILE A 34 4.78 -2.25 12.69
N LYS A 35 5.20 -1.79 13.85
CA LYS A 35 6.11 -2.55 14.69
C LYS A 35 5.40 -3.09 15.92
#